data_add0d1ae2fd360203046230a24a4ffa3
#
_entry.id   add0d1ae2fd360203046230a24a4ffa3
#
_cell.length_a   1.000
_cell.length_b   1.000
_cell.length_c   1.000
_cell.angle_alpha   90.00
_cell.angle_beta   90.00
_cell.angle_gamma   90.00
#
_symmetry.space_group_name_H-M   'P 1'
#
loop_
_entity.id
_entity.type
_entity.pdbx_description
1 polymer ?
#
loop_
_entity_poly.entity_id
_entity_poly.type
_entity_poly.pdbx_seq_one_letter_code
_entity_poly.pdbx_strand_id
1 'polypeptide(L)'
;MKHKRLAAAVLAVAVVLAGCGSAKSSSGSAAASQSTGSSQNAPALAAQKERITEQFTLEKTIRDDYNITQKLTIHVPQLECDSPDAAYLNDELAAMYAAEFRQYEDSPEIEPQQDEWCPETYINWDAYWYGDCVSLVMFRYDGGSDPGYSRGWCFDFATEKQ
;
A
#
# COMPACT_ATOMS: atom_id res chain seq x y z
N MET A 1 -30.93 -34.96 27.03
CA MET A 1 -29.63 -34.88 26.29
C MET A 1 -29.88 -35.33 24.86
N LYS A 2 -29.90 -34.41 23.90
CA LYS A 2 -30.17 -34.71 22.48
C LYS A 2 -29.03 -34.12 21.65
N HIS A 3 -28.15 -35.00 21.15
CA HIS A 3 -27.09 -34.62 20.23
C HIS A 3 -27.67 -34.36 18.84
N LYS A 4 -27.57 -33.11 18.35
CA LYS A 4 -27.81 -32.77 16.95
C LYS A 4 -26.48 -32.81 16.21
N ARG A 5 -26.36 -33.76 15.26
CA ARG A 5 -25.25 -33.87 14.32
C ARG A 5 -25.48 -32.87 13.21
N LEU A 6 -24.55 -31.94 13.02
CA LEU A 6 -24.48 -31.07 11.84
C LEU A 6 -23.65 -31.77 10.76
N ALA A 7 -24.27 -32.00 9.62
CA ALA A 7 -23.63 -32.52 8.42
C ALA A 7 -22.90 -31.38 7.69
N ALA A 8 -21.62 -31.57 7.43
CA ALA A 8 -20.83 -30.67 6.59
C ALA A 8 -21.03 -31.05 5.12
N ALA A 9 -21.53 -30.11 4.32
CA ALA A 9 -21.60 -30.22 2.88
C ALA A 9 -20.30 -29.71 2.27
N VAL A 10 -19.55 -30.61 1.66
CA VAL A 10 -18.33 -30.28 0.87
C VAL A 10 -18.78 -29.94 -0.55
N LEU A 11 -18.58 -28.70 -0.97
CA LEU A 11 -18.81 -28.25 -2.34
C LEU A 11 -17.48 -28.37 -3.12
N ALA A 12 -17.40 -29.36 -4.02
CA ALA A 12 -16.28 -29.51 -4.94
C ALA A 12 -16.50 -28.61 -6.17
N VAL A 13 -15.63 -27.62 -6.36
CA VAL A 13 -15.59 -26.81 -7.58
C VAL A 13 -14.58 -27.43 -8.54
N ALA A 14 -15.07 -27.98 -9.65
CA ALA A 14 -14.25 -28.49 -10.74
C ALA A 14 -13.85 -27.34 -11.68
N VAL A 15 -12.56 -27.06 -11.77
CA VAL A 15 -12.00 -26.12 -12.76
C VAL A 15 -11.70 -26.91 -14.05
N VAL A 16 -12.44 -26.58 -15.10
CA VAL A 16 -12.22 -27.11 -16.46
C VAL A 16 -11.19 -26.23 -17.16
N LEU A 17 -9.97 -26.76 -17.34
CA LEU A 17 -8.94 -26.17 -18.20
C LEU A 17 -9.20 -26.59 -19.64
N ALA A 18 -9.73 -25.72 -20.46
CA ALA A 18 -9.79 -25.92 -21.90
C ALA A 18 -8.46 -25.54 -22.56
N GLY A 19 -7.70 -26.50 -22.99
CA GLY A 19 -6.53 -26.32 -23.82
C GLY A 19 -6.92 -26.14 -25.29
N CYS A 20 -6.30 -25.18 -25.95
CA CYS A 20 -6.20 -25.07 -27.42
C CYS A 20 -4.74 -24.72 -27.71
N GLY A 21 -4.02 -25.44 -28.47
CA GLY A 21 -4.19 -26.02 -29.77
C GLY A 21 -2.94 -25.64 -30.55
N SER A 22 -2.11 -26.62 -30.88
CA SER A 22 -0.84 -26.47 -31.62
C SER A 22 -1.05 -25.97 -33.04
N ALA A 23 -0.23 -25.03 -33.50
CA ALA A 23 0.00 -24.79 -34.93
C ALA A 23 1.48 -24.45 -35.20
N LYS A 24 2.12 -25.42 -35.83
CA LYS A 24 3.19 -25.42 -36.85
C LYS A 24 4.20 -24.24 -36.88
N SER A 25 5.44 -24.69 -36.75
CA SER A 25 6.68 -24.07 -37.16
C SER A 25 6.71 -23.61 -38.64
N SER A 26 7.16 -22.39 -38.85
CA SER A 26 7.90 -22.00 -40.07
C SER A 26 9.06 -21.08 -39.65
N SER A 27 10.25 -21.54 -40.02
CA SER A 27 11.51 -20.86 -39.89
C SER A 27 11.51 -19.55 -40.70
N GLY A 28 11.82 -18.42 -40.05
CA GLY A 28 12.04 -17.13 -40.66
C GLY A 28 13.06 -16.33 -39.86
N SER A 29 14.14 -16.05 -40.52
CA SER A 29 15.39 -15.42 -40.12
C SER A 29 15.26 -14.17 -39.25
N ALA A 30 16.26 -14.00 -38.39
CA ALA A 30 16.53 -12.90 -37.50
C ALA A 30 16.40 -11.51 -38.12
N ALA A 31 15.66 -10.62 -37.45
CA ALA A 31 15.92 -9.20 -37.40
C ALA A 31 15.86 -8.79 -35.92
N ALA A 32 17.00 -8.52 -35.35
CA ALA A 32 17.09 -7.91 -34.03
C ALA A 32 16.50 -6.50 -34.11
N SER A 33 15.25 -6.36 -33.73
CA SER A 33 14.70 -5.05 -33.41
C SER A 33 15.24 -4.64 -32.03
N GLN A 34 16.27 -3.83 -32.04
CA GLN A 34 16.64 -3.00 -30.92
C GLN A 34 15.41 -2.13 -30.61
N SER A 35 14.66 -2.48 -29.58
CA SER A 35 13.75 -1.54 -28.96
C SER A 35 14.62 -0.47 -28.30
N THR A 36 14.79 0.63 -29.02
CA THR A 36 15.21 1.90 -28.44
C THR A 36 14.14 2.28 -27.42
N GLY A 37 14.38 1.93 -26.15
CA GLY A 37 13.60 2.37 -25.03
C GLY A 37 13.58 3.89 -25.02
N SER A 38 12.47 4.46 -25.42
CA SER A 38 12.24 5.90 -25.45
C SER A 38 12.44 6.49 -24.07
N SER A 39 13.47 7.30 -23.95
CA SER A 39 13.75 8.18 -22.80
C SER A 39 12.72 9.31 -22.64
N GLN A 40 11.47 9.10 -23.10
CA GLN A 40 10.40 10.11 -23.06
C GLN A 40 9.55 10.04 -21.78
N ASN A 41 9.76 9.05 -20.89
CA ASN A 41 8.92 8.87 -19.70
C ASN A 41 9.43 9.62 -18.44
N ALA A 42 10.65 10.16 -18.47
CA ALA A 42 11.22 10.82 -17.29
C ALA A 42 10.43 12.07 -16.83
N PRO A 43 10.00 13.01 -17.72
CA PRO A 43 9.21 14.16 -17.30
C PRO A 43 7.77 13.80 -16.87
N ALA A 44 7.14 12.79 -17.49
CA ALA A 44 5.82 12.32 -17.10
C ALA A 44 5.86 11.67 -15.71
N LEU A 45 6.87 10.89 -15.41
CA LEU A 45 7.05 10.25 -14.10
C LEU A 45 7.34 11.27 -12.99
N ALA A 46 8.09 12.35 -13.30
CA ALA A 46 8.33 13.45 -12.37
C ALA A 46 7.03 14.19 -12.04
N ALA A 47 6.24 14.53 -13.05
CA ALA A 47 4.94 15.19 -12.86
C ALA A 47 3.93 14.31 -12.09
N GLN A 48 3.99 12.98 -12.24
CA GLN A 48 3.16 12.05 -11.48
C GLN A 48 3.53 12.03 -10.00
N LYS A 49 4.81 12.11 -9.67
CA LYS A 49 5.28 12.14 -8.27
C LYS A 49 4.85 13.40 -7.52
N GLU A 50 4.64 14.51 -8.22
CA GLU A 50 4.16 15.75 -7.62
C GLU A 50 2.67 15.73 -7.29
N ARG A 51 1.91 14.71 -7.81
CA ARG A 51 0.48 14.54 -7.54
C ARG A 51 0.18 13.80 -6.23
N ILE A 52 1.19 13.24 -5.58
CA ILE A 52 1.06 12.61 -4.27
C ILE A 52 2.17 13.16 -3.39
N THR A 53 1.79 13.70 -2.26
CA THR A 53 2.70 14.18 -1.22
C THR A 53 2.41 13.47 0.11
N GLU A 54 3.05 13.87 1.18
CA GLU A 54 2.78 13.32 2.50
C GLU A 54 1.99 14.32 3.35
N GLN A 55 0.80 13.92 3.81
CA GLN A 55 -0.01 14.73 4.73
C GLN A 55 0.38 14.52 6.19
N PHE A 56 1.05 13.43 6.50
CA PHE A 56 1.52 13.13 7.85
C PHE A 56 2.79 12.29 7.79
N THR A 57 3.80 12.71 8.55
CA THR A 57 5.05 11.96 8.73
C THR A 57 5.44 12.00 10.19
N LEU A 58 5.77 10.84 10.75
CA LEU A 58 6.27 10.71 12.11
C LEU A 58 7.35 9.62 12.14
N GLU A 59 8.60 10.03 12.32
CA GLU A 59 9.74 9.12 12.46
C GLU A 59 10.44 9.42 13.78
N LYS A 60 10.15 8.65 14.82
CA LYS A 60 10.81 8.80 16.13
C LYS A 60 10.64 7.57 17.02
N THR A 61 11.50 7.45 18.01
CA THR A 61 11.33 6.53 19.12
C THR A 61 10.75 7.28 20.30
N ILE A 62 9.67 6.75 20.87
CA ILE A 62 8.93 7.37 21.97
C ILE A 62 8.73 6.38 23.11
N ARG A 63 8.23 6.88 24.24
CA ARG A 63 7.63 6.06 25.29
C ARG A 63 6.11 6.27 25.23
N ASP A 64 5.40 5.18 25.02
CA ASP A 64 3.94 5.21 24.92
C ASP A 64 3.25 5.37 26.29
N ASP A 65 1.92 5.43 26.31
CA ASP A 65 1.10 5.58 27.52
C ASP A 65 1.23 4.39 28.49
N TYR A 66 1.70 3.24 28.01
CA TYR A 66 1.98 2.05 28.81
C TYR A 66 3.43 1.97 29.29
N ASN A 67 4.21 3.04 29.07
CA ASN A 67 5.64 3.11 29.38
C ASN A 67 6.50 2.09 28.61
N ILE A 68 6.07 1.70 27.41
CA ILE A 68 6.82 0.86 26.47
C ILE A 68 7.57 1.75 25.49
N THR A 69 8.86 1.48 25.30
CA THR A 69 9.64 2.12 24.25
C THR A 69 9.19 1.58 22.90
N GLN A 70 8.78 2.46 21.98
CA GLN A 70 8.26 2.10 20.68
C GLN A 70 8.90 2.97 19.60
N LYS A 71 9.33 2.35 18.50
CA LYS A 71 9.76 3.04 17.29
C LYS A 71 8.57 3.24 16.36
N LEU A 72 8.36 4.48 15.94
CA LEU A 72 7.31 4.87 15.00
C LEU A 72 7.96 5.30 13.69
N THR A 73 7.51 4.70 12.57
CA THR A 73 7.88 5.08 11.21
C THR A 73 6.59 5.17 10.41
N ILE A 74 6.00 6.35 10.36
CA ILE A 74 4.66 6.60 9.84
C ILE A 74 4.73 7.59 8.70
N HIS A 75 4.29 7.17 7.52
CA HIS A 75 4.17 7.99 6.31
C HIS A 75 2.76 7.81 5.74
N VAL A 76 1.99 8.90 5.71
CA VAL A 76 0.61 8.89 5.19
C VAL A 76 0.50 9.85 4.02
N PRO A 77 0.17 9.36 2.82
CA PRO A 77 0.10 10.17 1.62
C PRO A 77 -1.18 10.99 1.55
N GLN A 78 -1.15 12.02 0.70
CA GLN A 78 -2.34 12.71 0.19
C GLN A 78 -2.25 12.87 -1.32
N LEU A 79 -3.41 12.88 -1.97
CA LEU A 79 -3.55 13.24 -3.37
C LEU A 79 -3.61 14.76 -3.52
N GLU A 80 -2.77 15.31 -4.39
CA GLU A 80 -2.78 16.73 -4.75
C GLU A 80 -3.81 16.96 -5.86
N CYS A 81 -5.08 17.02 -5.48
CA CYS A 81 -6.21 17.23 -6.37
C CYS A 81 -7.36 17.88 -5.58
N ASP A 82 -7.95 18.94 -6.14
CA ASP A 82 -9.02 19.73 -5.51
C ASP A 82 -10.43 19.12 -5.72
N SER A 83 -10.51 17.82 -5.99
CA SER A 83 -11.79 17.14 -6.17
C SER A 83 -12.39 16.63 -4.84
N PRO A 84 -13.72 16.52 -4.75
CA PRO A 84 -14.38 15.94 -3.58
C PRO A 84 -13.95 14.49 -3.30
N ASP A 85 -13.70 13.69 -4.35
CA ASP A 85 -13.29 12.29 -4.20
C ASP A 85 -11.85 12.20 -3.67
N ALA A 86 -10.93 13.10 -4.09
CA ALA A 86 -9.59 13.18 -3.54
C ALA A 86 -9.61 13.64 -2.07
N ALA A 87 -10.41 14.66 -1.75
CA ALA A 87 -10.57 15.11 -0.38
C ALA A 87 -11.10 14.00 0.54
N TYR A 88 -12.12 13.26 0.08
CA TYR A 88 -12.65 12.11 0.81
C TYR A 88 -11.59 11.03 1.06
N LEU A 89 -10.80 10.68 0.03
CA LEU A 89 -9.73 9.69 0.18
C LEU A 89 -8.63 10.18 1.14
N ASN A 90 -8.23 11.44 1.04
CA ASN A 90 -7.24 12.03 1.94
C ASN A 90 -7.72 11.99 3.40
N ASP A 91 -9.00 12.34 3.66
CA ASP A 91 -9.61 12.26 4.99
C ASP A 91 -9.67 10.81 5.49
N GLU A 92 -10.02 9.84 4.62
CA GLU A 92 -10.01 8.41 4.96
C GLU A 92 -8.62 7.93 5.36
N LEU A 93 -7.59 8.27 4.58
CA LEU A 93 -6.20 7.91 4.87
C LEU A 93 -5.72 8.54 6.19
N ALA A 94 -6.01 9.83 6.41
CA ALA A 94 -5.67 10.51 7.65
C ALA A 94 -6.35 9.86 8.87
N ALA A 95 -7.63 9.54 8.76
CA ALA A 95 -8.39 8.92 9.85
C ALA A 95 -7.89 7.50 10.18
N MET A 96 -7.51 6.72 9.16
CA MET A 96 -7.09 5.33 9.34
C MET A 96 -5.64 5.18 9.80
N TYR A 97 -4.75 6.08 9.38
CA TYR A 97 -3.31 5.86 9.51
C TYR A 97 -2.55 6.97 10.25
N ALA A 98 -3.13 8.16 10.38
CA ALA A 98 -2.48 9.28 11.07
C ALA A 98 -3.09 9.61 12.44
N ALA A 99 -4.40 9.47 12.57
CA ALA A 99 -5.15 10.01 13.71
C ALA A 99 -4.66 9.52 15.08
N GLU A 100 -4.34 8.22 15.20
CA GLU A 100 -3.86 7.64 16.46
C GLU A 100 -2.45 8.06 16.83
N PHE A 101 -1.62 8.51 15.86
CA PHE A 101 -0.23 8.89 16.08
C PHE A 101 -0.02 10.38 16.30
N ARG A 102 -1.02 11.22 16.01
CA ARG A 102 -0.93 12.69 16.19
C ARG A 102 -0.62 13.09 17.63
N GLN A 103 -1.07 12.33 18.61
CA GLN A 103 -0.76 12.55 20.01
C GLN A 103 0.74 12.47 20.34
N TYR A 104 1.53 11.82 19.49
CA TYR A 104 2.97 11.63 19.70
C TYR A 104 3.83 12.65 18.93
N GLU A 105 3.23 13.54 18.12
CA GLU A 105 3.99 14.57 17.39
C GLU A 105 4.89 15.40 18.32
N ASP A 106 4.35 15.83 19.46
CA ASP A 106 5.05 16.62 20.46
C ASP A 106 5.78 15.80 21.53
N SER A 107 5.68 14.48 21.48
CA SER A 107 6.37 13.62 22.44
C SER A 107 7.89 13.72 22.29
N PRO A 108 8.65 13.73 23.39
CA PRO A 108 10.10 13.73 23.29
C PRO A 108 10.61 12.44 22.62
N GLU A 109 11.55 12.61 21.70
CA GLU A 109 12.29 11.47 21.19
C GLU A 109 13.22 10.91 22.27
N ILE A 110 13.31 9.60 22.34
CA ILE A 110 14.17 8.90 23.32
C ILE A 110 15.09 7.90 22.63
N GLU A 111 16.21 7.62 23.25
CA GLU A 111 17.10 6.53 22.84
C GLU A 111 16.73 5.25 23.61
N PRO A 112 16.48 4.11 22.92
CA PRO A 112 16.26 2.83 23.59
C PRO A 112 17.51 2.46 24.43
N GLN A 113 17.31 1.84 25.61
CA GLN A 113 18.42 1.30 26.36
C GLN A 113 18.98 0.07 25.65
N GLN A 114 20.25 -0.25 25.95
CA GLN A 114 20.87 -1.46 25.42
C GLN A 114 20.02 -2.68 25.82
N ASP A 115 19.70 -3.53 24.83
CA ASP A 115 18.88 -4.75 24.99
C ASP A 115 17.41 -4.49 25.42
N GLU A 116 16.94 -3.23 25.37
CA GLU A 116 15.52 -2.92 25.58
C GLU A 116 14.68 -3.41 24.38
N TRP A 117 13.56 -4.10 24.69
CA TRP A 117 12.60 -4.47 23.67
C TRP A 117 11.90 -3.21 23.15
N CYS A 118 12.08 -2.93 21.87
CA CYS A 118 11.55 -1.75 21.20
C CYS A 118 10.77 -2.19 19.94
N PRO A 119 9.47 -2.48 20.05
CA PRO A 119 8.66 -2.82 18.90
C PRO A 119 8.58 -1.62 17.94
N GLU A 120 8.48 -1.92 16.65
CA GLU A 120 8.31 -0.92 15.61
C GLU A 120 6.88 -0.95 15.07
N THR A 121 6.22 0.20 15.04
CA THR A 121 5.02 0.41 14.22
C THR A 121 5.46 1.09 12.94
N TYR A 122 5.19 0.43 11.83
CA TYR A 122 5.55 0.88 10.49
C TYR A 122 4.31 1.05 9.63
N ILE A 123 4.11 2.26 9.11
CA ILE A 123 3.08 2.60 8.13
C ILE A 123 3.77 3.29 6.97
N ASN A 124 3.56 2.78 5.78
CA ASN A 124 4.14 3.34 4.56
C ASN A 124 3.22 3.09 3.37
N TRP A 125 3.57 3.63 2.22
CA TRP A 125 2.77 3.53 1.02
C TRP A 125 3.61 3.36 -0.25
N ASP A 126 2.98 2.76 -1.26
CA ASP A 126 3.48 2.71 -2.64
C ASP A 126 2.42 3.21 -3.61
N ALA A 127 2.85 3.82 -4.71
CA ALA A 127 1.99 4.28 -5.78
C ALA A 127 2.37 3.64 -7.12
N TYR A 128 1.41 3.02 -7.76
CA TYR A 128 1.56 2.36 -9.06
C TYR A 128 0.74 3.09 -10.10
N TRP A 129 1.40 3.63 -11.12
CA TRP A 129 0.80 4.49 -12.12
C TRP A 129 0.49 3.78 -13.43
N TYR A 130 -0.69 4.04 -13.97
CA TYR A 130 -1.09 3.66 -15.33
C TYR A 130 -1.77 4.85 -16.00
N GLY A 131 -1.04 5.61 -16.82
CA GLY A 131 -1.51 6.89 -17.35
C GLY A 131 -1.78 7.88 -16.23
N ASP A 132 -3.00 8.43 -16.17
CA ASP A 132 -3.46 9.32 -15.12
C ASP A 132 -4.09 8.57 -13.90
N CYS A 133 -4.20 7.24 -13.97
CA CYS A 133 -4.69 6.45 -12.86
C CYS A 133 -3.53 6.05 -11.94
N VAL A 134 -3.78 6.13 -10.63
CA VAL A 134 -2.88 5.62 -9.60
C VAL A 134 -3.57 4.54 -8.77
N SER A 135 -2.84 3.47 -8.49
CA SER A 135 -3.17 2.53 -7.41
C SER A 135 -2.26 2.84 -6.24
N LEU A 136 -2.87 3.37 -5.18
CA LEU A 136 -2.19 3.67 -3.91
C LEU A 136 -2.35 2.48 -2.99
N VAL A 137 -1.26 1.98 -2.43
CA VAL A 137 -1.26 0.84 -1.51
C VAL A 137 -0.60 1.27 -0.21
N MET A 138 -1.38 1.20 0.88
CA MET A 138 -0.89 1.41 2.24
C MET A 138 -0.46 0.09 2.85
N PHE A 139 0.61 0.12 3.60
CA PHE A 139 1.13 -0.99 4.40
C PHE A 139 1.14 -0.58 5.87
N ARG A 140 0.65 -1.44 6.75
CA ARG A 140 0.75 -1.27 8.20
C ARG A 140 1.29 -2.54 8.83
N TYR A 141 2.28 -2.36 9.69
CA TYR A 141 2.85 -3.39 10.56
C TYR A 141 2.96 -2.82 11.96
N ASP A 142 2.32 -3.48 12.92
CA ASP A 142 2.42 -3.16 14.34
C ASP A 142 3.31 -4.20 15.00
N GLY A 143 4.52 -3.80 15.39
CA GLY A 143 5.59 -4.65 15.85
C GLY A 143 5.17 -5.63 16.95
N GLY A 144 5.32 -6.93 16.66
CA GLY A 144 4.95 -8.01 17.58
C GLY A 144 4.45 -9.24 16.84
N SER A 145 3.23 -9.70 17.13
CA SER A 145 2.66 -10.94 16.59
C SER A 145 1.73 -10.74 15.38
N ASP A 146 1.47 -9.50 14.98
CA ASP A 146 0.62 -9.22 13.82
C ASP A 146 1.44 -9.33 12.52
N PRO A 147 1.01 -10.14 11.53
CA PRO A 147 1.68 -10.24 10.23
C PRO A 147 1.62 -8.94 9.40
N GLY A 148 0.95 -7.90 9.89
CA GLY A 148 0.69 -6.68 9.14
C GLY A 148 -0.43 -6.86 8.10
N TYR A 149 -0.88 -5.77 7.55
CA TYR A 149 -1.88 -5.78 6.47
C TYR A 149 -1.58 -4.69 5.44
N SER A 150 -2.15 -4.86 4.25
CA SER A 150 -2.15 -3.85 3.20
C SER A 150 -3.56 -3.57 2.71
N ARG A 151 -3.81 -2.34 2.30
CA ARG A 151 -5.05 -1.92 1.68
C ARG A 151 -4.75 -0.99 0.51
N GLY A 152 -5.51 -1.13 -0.58
CA GLY A 152 -5.31 -0.35 -1.79
C GLY A 152 -6.54 0.45 -2.18
N TRP A 153 -6.29 1.58 -2.82
CA TRP A 153 -7.27 2.46 -3.46
C TRP A 153 -6.82 2.77 -4.87
N CYS A 154 -7.77 3.06 -5.75
CA CYS A 154 -7.49 3.54 -7.09
C CYS A 154 -8.07 4.94 -7.24
N PHE A 155 -7.33 5.84 -7.88
CA PHE A 155 -7.80 7.18 -8.19
C PHE A 155 -7.39 7.56 -9.62
N ASP A 156 -8.31 8.14 -10.37
CA ASP A 156 -8.08 8.62 -11.74
C ASP A 156 -8.04 10.15 -11.73
N PHE A 157 -6.88 10.72 -11.93
CA PHE A 157 -6.67 12.16 -11.98
C PHE A 157 -7.24 12.84 -13.23
N ALA A 158 -7.53 12.10 -14.30
CA ALA A 158 -8.14 12.67 -15.48
C ALA A 158 -9.65 12.89 -15.30
N THR A 159 -10.30 12.01 -14.56
CA THR A 159 -11.73 12.11 -14.23
C THR A 159 -11.99 12.64 -12.82
N GLU A 160 -10.94 12.76 -12.00
CA GLU A 160 -10.96 13.16 -10.58
C GLU A 160 -11.85 12.25 -9.71
N LYS A 161 -11.82 10.93 -9.99
CA LYS A 161 -12.67 9.91 -9.37
C LYS A 161 -11.86 8.81 -8.68
N GLN A 162 -12.44 8.29 -7.59
CA GLN A 162 -12.02 7.08 -6.91
C GLN A 162 -12.68 5.85 -7.52
#